data_5369a637becc1ac99a6d2e79b8c79efd
#
_entry.id   5369a637becc1ac99a6d2e79b8c79efd
#
_cell.length_a   1.000
_cell.length_b   1.000
_cell.length_c   1.000
_cell.angle_alpha   90.00
_cell.angle_beta   90.00
_cell.angle_gamma   90.00
#
_symmetry.space_group_name_H-M   'P 1'
#
loop_
_entity.id
_entity.type
_entity.pdbx_description
1 polymer ?
#
loop_
_entity_poly.entity_id
_entity_poly.type
_entity_poly.pdbx_seq_one_letter_code
_entity_poly.pdbx_strand_id
1 'polypeptide(L)'
;MTRIKKGILTLVSLSLVLIYCLINDPSRDITLTLGLYAGSSWDVPNGESYQVIDQAIKKFEKKYPNVHVEYKSGIIKDDYSSWLANEITKGTIPDVFMVLPDDFNTLSSIGILKNLDRLIKEERIDTSLFYQSALFAGNNGSQYALPYEINPTIMCINHDLLTKEGIAIPSSNWTIDDFYNISNQVTKDTNNDGVIDQYGYYGFDWQDVLDCYGLQVFKEDNCHLDKKEVKEAFLYLTKLKALSNGYQVS
;
A
#
# COMPACT_ATOMS: atom_id res chain seq x y z
N MET A 1 -58.58 1.54 34.66
CA MET A 1 -57.16 1.90 34.41
C MET A 1 -56.32 0.78 33.74
N THR A 2 -56.61 -0.50 33.88
CA THR A 2 -55.84 -1.61 33.34
C THR A 2 -55.96 -1.86 31.84
N ARG A 3 -57.13 -1.59 31.20
CA ARG A 3 -57.33 -1.80 29.74
C ARG A 3 -56.61 -0.74 28.88
N ILE A 4 -56.63 0.52 29.34
CA ILE A 4 -55.95 1.63 28.65
C ILE A 4 -54.44 1.48 28.68
N LYS A 5 -53.87 1.05 29.80
CA LYS A 5 -52.41 0.78 29.92
C LYS A 5 -51.97 -0.39 29.02
N LYS A 6 -52.77 -1.45 28.87
CA LYS A 6 -52.51 -2.55 27.95
C LYS A 6 -52.53 -2.11 26.49
N GLY A 7 -53.52 -1.24 26.10
CA GLY A 7 -53.60 -0.70 24.75
C GLY A 7 -52.44 0.22 24.39
N ILE A 8 -51.95 1.04 25.32
CA ILE A 8 -50.75 1.88 25.10
C ILE A 8 -49.51 1.04 24.96
N LEU A 9 -49.36 -0.01 25.79
CA LEU A 9 -48.18 -0.89 25.72
C LEU A 9 -48.10 -1.68 24.40
N THR A 10 -49.27 -2.14 23.91
CA THR A 10 -49.34 -2.81 22.57
C THR A 10 -49.06 -1.85 21.43
N LEU A 11 -49.51 -0.61 21.50
CA LEU A 11 -49.22 0.41 20.48
C LEU A 11 -47.73 0.74 20.43
N VAL A 12 -47.07 0.90 21.59
CA VAL A 12 -45.63 1.16 21.69
C VAL A 12 -44.82 -0.02 21.18
N SER A 13 -45.21 -1.28 21.51
CA SER A 13 -44.51 -2.46 20.99
C SER A 13 -44.68 -2.61 19.48
N LEU A 14 -45.86 -2.33 18.92
CA LEU A 14 -46.07 -2.35 17.47
C LEU A 14 -45.26 -1.27 16.74
N SER A 15 -45.21 -0.06 17.32
CA SER A 15 -44.39 1.03 16.75
C SER A 15 -42.88 0.68 16.79
N LEU A 16 -42.38 0.06 17.84
CA LEU A 16 -40.99 -0.41 17.92
C LEU A 16 -40.68 -1.49 16.91
N VAL A 17 -41.59 -2.45 16.68
CA VAL A 17 -41.44 -3.48 15.65
C VAL A 17 -41.47 -2.86 14.26
N LEU A 18 -42.39 -1.89 14.02
CA LEU A 18 -42.44 -1.20 12.73
C LEU A 18 -41.19 -0.38 12.45
N ILE A 19 -40.68 0.32 13.45
CA ILE A 19 -39.40 1.05 13.38
C ILE A 19 -38.24 0.07 13.12
N TYR A 20 -38.22 -1.08 13.81
CA TYR A 20 -37.22 -2.11 13.58
C TYR A 20 -37.26 -2.66 12.15
N CYS A 21 -38.48 -2.94 11.62
CA CYS A 21 -38.64 -3.40 10.23
C CYS A 21 -38.23 -2.32 9.21
N LEU A 22 -38.54 -1.04 9.47
CA LEU A 22 -38.16 0.05 8.58
C LEU A 22 -36.64 0.33 8.59
N ILE A 23 -35.98 0.11 9.73
CA ILE A 23 -34.52 0.29 9.86
C ILE A 23 -33.77 -0.87 9.20
N ASN A 24 -34.34 -2.09 9.26
CA ASN A 24 -33.73 -3.32 8.72
C ASN A 24 -34.37 -3.78 7.41
N ASP A 25 -34.97 -2.86 6.65
CA ASP A 25 -35.50 -3.19 5.31
C ASP A 25 -34.34 -3.47 4.35
N PRO A 26 -34.17 -4.71 3.88
CA PRO A 26 -33.10 -5.09 2.97
C PRO A 26 -33.23 -4.47 1.56
N SER A 27 -34.39 -3.86 1.26
CA SER A 27 -34.63 -3.17 -0.01
C SER A 27 -34.31 -1.67 0.04
N ARG A 28 -33.86 -1.15 1.19
CA ARG A 28 -33.50 0.25 1.33
C ARG A 28 -32.24 0.55 0.52
N ASP A 29 -32.32 1.59 -0.32
CA ASP A 29 -31.16 2.10 -1.04
C ASP A 29 -30.11 2.64 -0.06
N ILE A 30 -28.88 2.19 -0.25
CA ILE A 30 -27.70 2.56 0.53
C ILE A 30 -26.71 3.22 -0.41
N THR A 31 -26.24 4.42 -0.07
CA THR A 31 -25.11 5.03 -0.76
C THR A 31 -23.86 4.84 0.10
N LEU A 32 -22.82 4.23 -0.48
CA LEU A 32 -21.49 4.11 0.10
C LEU A 32 -20.56 5.11 -0.55
N THR A 33 -19.83 5.84 0.26
CA THR A 33 -18.80 6.77 -0.20
C THR A 33 -17.43 6.09 -0.22
N LEU A 34 -16.72 6.20 -1.36
CA LEU A 34 -15.39 5.63 -1.55
C LEU A 34 -14.36 6.74 -1.68
N GLY A 35 -13.37 6.75 -0.79
CA GLY A 35 -12.21 7.63 -0.84
C GLY A 35 -11.08 6.97 -1.60
N LEU A 36 -10.66 7.58 -2.70
CA LEU A 36 -9.58 7.06 -3.54
C LEU A 36 -8.79 8.20 -4.20
N TYR A 37 -7.59 7.86 -4.65
CA TYR A 37 -6.78 8.70 -5.51
C TYR A 37 -6.49 8.00 -6.84
N ALA A 38 -6.11 8.78 -7.85
CA ALA A 38 -5.56 8.25 -9.10
C ALA A 38 -4.57 9.24 -9.68
N GLY A 39 -3.46 8.71 -10.22
CA GLY A 39 -2.37 9.53 -10.73
C GLY A 39 -1.48 10.13 -9.64
N SER A 40 -0.60 11.01 -10.08
CA SER A 40 0.37 11.72 -9.24
C SER A 40 0.57 13.14 -9.78
N SER A 41 1.47 13.94 -9.20
CA SER A 41 1.85 15.27 -9.73
C SER A 41 2.37 15.22 -11.17
N TRP A 42 2.90 14.06 -11.59
CA TRP A 42 3.45 13.83 -12.93
C TRP A 42 2.46 13.19 -13.90
N ASP A 43 1.46 12.51 -13.35
CA ASP A 43 0.45 11.78 -14.12
C ASP A 43 -0.95 12.24 -13.68
N VAL A 44 -1.44 13.28 -14.36
CA VAL A 44 -2.76 13.86 -14.05
C VAL A 44 -3.85 12.84 -14.36
N PRO A 45 -4.76 12.56 -13.41
CA PRO A 45 -5.84 11.60 -13.61
C PRO A 45 -6.69 11.95 -14.82
N ASN A 46 -6.94 10.96 -15.65
CA ASN A 46 -7.87 11.04 -16.78
C ASN A 46 -8.98 9.99 -16.62
N GLY A 47 -9.91 9.92 -17.56
CA GLY A 47 -11.00 8.94 -17.50
C GLY A 47 -10.54 7.48 -17.44
N GLU A 48 -9.34 7.15 -17.95
CA GLU A 48 -8.79 5.79 -17.91
C GLU A 48 -8.25 5.43 -16.53
N SER A 49 -7.80 6.41 -15.74
CA SER A 49 -7.24 6.22 -14.40
C SER A 49 -8.23 5.56 -13.43
N TYR A 50 -9.53 5.68 -13.70
CA TYR A 50 -10.61 5.14 -12.85
C TYR A 50 -11.25 3.86 -13.40
N GLN A 51 -10.86 3.38 -14.58
CA GLN A 51 -11.55 2.25 -15.24
C GLN A 51 -11.63 0.99 -14.38
N VAL A 52 -10.57 0.65 -13.64
CA VAL A 52 -10.56 -0.54 -12.79
C VAL A 52 -11.56 -0.39 -11.65
N ILE A 53 -11.60 0.78 -11.03
CA ILE A 53 -12.54 1.11 -9.93
C ILE A 53 -13.97 1.12 -10.47
N ASP A 54 -14.24 1.80 -11.58
CA ASP A 54 -15.58 1.87 -12.18
C ASP A 54 -16.12 0.48 -12.55
N GLN A 55 -15.25 -0.39 -13.08
CA GLN A 55 -15.62 -1.78 -13.37
C GLN A 55 -15.90 -2.57 -12.10
N ALA A 56 -15.13 -2.35 -11.03
CA ALA A 56 -15.36 -2.99 -9.74
C ALA A 56 -16.68 -2.51 -9.12
N ILE A 57 -16.95 -1.20 -9.11
CA ILE A 57 -18.21 -0.61 -8.65
C ILE A 57 -19.38 -1.20 -9.42
N LYS A 58 -19.32 -1.19 -10.75
CA LYS A 58 -20.39 -1.77 -11.61
C LYS A 58 -20.68 -3.24 -11.31
N LYS A 59 -19.64 -4.04 -11.03
CA LYS A 59 -19.81 -5.45 -10.64
C LYS A 59 -20.42 -5.58 -9.26
N PHE A 60 -20.02 -4.70 -8.33
CA PHE A 60 -20.51 -4.67 -6.97
C PHE A 60 -22.00 -4.30 -6.92
N GLU A 61 -22.40 -3.20 -7.56
CA GLU A 61 -23.79 -2.75 -7.64
C GLU A 61 -24.70 -3.75 -8.37
N LYS A 62 -24.17 -4.46 -9.39
CA LYS A 62 -24.90 -5.56 -10.02
C LYS A 62 -25.17 -6.70 -9.04
N LYS A 63 -24.26 -6.98 -8.11
CA LYS A 63 -24.42 -8.02 -7.07
C LYS A 63 -25.34 -7.53 -5.93
N TYR A 64 -25.30 -6.24 -5.63
CA TYR A 64 -26.06 -5.59 -4.56
C TYR A 64 -26.86 -4.40 -5.13
N PRO A 65 -28.02 -4.64 -5.78
CA PRO A 65 -28.75 -3.61 -6.54
C PRO A 65 -29.27 -2.43 -5.72
N ASN A 66 -29.39 -2.61 -4.41
CA ASN A 66 -29.80 -1.58 -3.46
C ASN A 66 -28.62 -0.79 -2.87
N VAL A 67 -27.37 -1.03 -3.34
CA VAL A 67 -26.19 -0.32 -2.89
C VAL A 67 -25.59 0.46 -4.04
N HIS A 68 -25.42 1.76 -3.87
CA HIS A 68 -24.77 2.65 -4.81
C HIS A 68 -23.44 3.13 -4.24
N VAL A 69 -22.40 3.17 -5.08
CA VAL A 69 -21.07 3.62 -4.65
C VAL A 69 -20.72 4.91 -5.34
N GLU A 70 -20.42 5.93 -4.56
CA GLU A 70 -20.01 7.25 -5.04
C GLU A 70 -18.59 7.58 -4.61
N TYR A 71 -17.82 8.23 -5.48
CA TYR A 71 -16.49 8.73 -5.15
C TYR A 71 -16.23 10.10 -5.79
N LYS A 72 -15.29 10.85 -5.19
CA LYS A 72 -14.80 12.11 -5.73
C LYS A 72 -13.58 11.84 -6.61
N SER A 73 -13.69 12.16 -7.90
CA SER A 73 -12.55 12.07 -8.83
C SER A 73 -11.61 13.28 -8.73
N GLY A 74 -10.41 13.16 -9.34
CA GLY A 74 -9.46 14.26 -9.46
C GLY A 74 -8.51 14.45 -8.27
N ILE A 75 -8.54 13.57 -7.27
CA ILE A 75 -7.58 13.60 -6.17
C ILE A 75 -6.34 12.81 -6.63
N ILE A 76 -5.18 13.49 -6.69
CA ILE A 76 -3.90 12.86 -6.99
C ILE A 76 -3.27 12.27 -5.72
N LYS A 77 -2.33 11.33 -5.89
CA LYS A 77 -1.69 10.63 -4.77
C LYS A 77 -1.02 11.60 -3.78
N ASP A 78 -0.34 12.63 -4.30
CA ASP A 78 0.43 13.57 -3.48
C ASP A 78 -0.46 14.46 -2.59
N ASP A 79 -1.70 14.70 -3.00
CA ASP A 79 -2.68 15.49 -2.24
C ASP A 79 -3.57 14.62 -1.34
N TYR A 80 -3.54 13.29 -1.49
CA TYR A 80 -4.51 12.40 -0.90
C TYR A 80 -4.49 12.39 0.63
N SER A 81 -3.32 12.33 1.27
CA SER A 81 -3.20 12.37 2.74
C SER A 81 -3.81 13.66 3.31
N SER A 82 -3.53 14.79 2.67
CA SER A 82 -4.06 16.09 3.09
C SER A 82 -5.58 16.16 2.90
N TRP A 83 -6.08 15.63 1.79
CA TRP A 83 -7.52 15.54 1.54
C TRP A 83 -8.21 14.66 2.58
N LEU A 84 -7.68 13.46 2.86
CA LEU A 84 -8.27 12.52 3.83
C LEU A 84 -8.27 13.11 5.24
N ALA A 85 -7.17 13.75 5.66
CA ALA A 85 -7.09 14.44 6.96
C ALA A 85 -8.15 15.54 7.10
N ASN A 86 -8.43 16.25 6.00
CA ASN A 86 -9.45 17.29 5.97
C ASN A 86 -10.87 16.68 6.07
N GLU A 87 -11.15 15.57 5.39
CA GLU A 87 -12.45 14.86 5.51
C GLU A 87 -12.65 14.29 6.92
N ILE A 88 -11.61 13.74 7.55
CA ILE A 88 -11.64 13.30 8.95
C ILE A 88 -11.99 14.46 9.88
N THR A 89 -11.31 15.59 9.71
CA THR A 89 -11.52 16.78 10.57
C THR A 89 -12.92 17.36 10.43
N LYS A 90 -13.51 17.30 9.24
CA LYS A 90 -14.90 17.74 8.98
C LYS A 90 -15.95 16.74 9.44
N GLY A 91 -15.56 15.49 9.77
CA GLY A 91 -16.50 14.42 10.05
C GLY A 91 -17.23 13.89 8.81
N THR A 92 -16.61 14.05 7.62
CA THR A 92 -17.13 13.61 6.31
C THR A 92 -16.23 12.51 5.71
N ILE A 93 -15.60 11.73 6.59
CA ILE A 93 -14.76 10.60 6.17
C ILE A 93 -15.55 9.60 5.32
N PRO A 94 -15.00 9.12 4.19
CA PRO A 94 -15.68 8.11 3.38
C PRO A 94 -15.90 6.80 4.14
N ASP A 95 -16.95 6.05 3.77
CA ASP A 95 -17.26 4.74 4.38
C ASP A 95 -16.16 3.70 4.13
N VAL A 96 -15.57 3.74 2.95
CA VAL A 96 -14.40 2.93 2.55
C VAL A 96 -13.39 3.85 1.88
N PHE A 97 -12.12 3.71 2.20
CA PHE A 97 -11.10 4.57 1.60
C PHE A 97 -9.74 3.87 1.50
N MET A 98 -8.93 4.33 0.55
CA MET A 98 -7.53 3.90 0.41
C MET A 98 -6.70 4.47 1.55
N VAL A 99 -5.69 3.74 1.98
CA VAL A 99 -4.75 4.18 3.01
C VAL A 99 -3.35 4.11 2.43
N LEU A 100 -2.65 5.23 2.44
CA LEU A 100 -1.24 5.27 2.06
C LEU A 100 -0.37 4.63 3.17
N PRO A 101 0.74 3.97 2.82
CA PRO A 101 1.62 3.33 3.81
C PRO A 101 2.06 4.28 4.92
N ASP A 102 2.39 5.53 4.59
CA ASP A 102 2.87 6.54 5.55
C ASP A 102 1.77 6.97 6.55
N ASP A 103 0.50 6.90 6.17
CA ASP A 103 -0.64 7.26 7.02
C ASP A 103 -1.13 6.11 7.88
N PHE A 104 -0.84 4.85 7.51
CA PHE A 104 -1.44 3.66 8.10
C PHE A 104 -1.27 3.58 9.62
N ASN A 105 -0.04 3.74 10.11
CA ASN A 105 0.25 3.64 11.54
C ASN A 105 -0.50 4.70 12.36
N THR A 106 -0.55 5.93 11.85
CA THR A 106 -1.27 7.02 12.49
C THR A 106 -2.76 6.72 12.54
N LEU A 107 -3.38 6.42 11.40
CA LEU A 107 -4.83 6.21 11.28
C LEU A 107 -5.32 4.99 12.07
N SER A 108 -4.54 3.90 12.10
CA SER A 108 -4.86 2.72 12.92
C SER A 108 -4.76 3.01 14.41
N SER A 109 -3.74 3.74 14.86
CA SER A 109 -3.50 4.04 16.28
C SER A 109 -4.52 5.01 16.89
N ILE A 110 -5.01 5.97 16.10
CA ILE A 110 -6.04 6.93 16.57
C ILE A 110 -7.48 6.42 16.40
N GLY A 111 -7.65 5.18 15.92
CA GLY A 111 -8.95 4.53 15.83
C GLY A 111 -9.83 4.99 14.65
N ILE A 112 -9.26 5.60 13.64
CA ILE A 112 -9.96 5.95 12.38
C ILE A 112 -10.25 4.69 11.57
N LEU A 113 -9.31 3.72 11.55
CA LEU A 113 -9.48 2.47 10.85
C LEU A 113 -10.22 1.45 11.71
N LYS A 114 -11.16 0.75 11.09
CA LYS A 114 -11.91 -0.33 11.72
C LYS A 114 -11.08 -1.61 11.77
N ASN A 115 -11.07 -2.30 12.92
CA ASN A 115 -10.53 -3.65 13.01
C ASN A 115 -11.35 -4.60 12.13
N LEU A 116 -10.70 -5.26 11.19
CA LEU A 116 -11.31 -6.14 10.18
C LEU A 116 -11.27 -7.62 10.56
N ASP A 117 -10.56 -8.04 11.63
CA ASP A 117 -10.37 -9.45 11.99
C ASP A 117 -11.70 -10.22 12.07
N ARG A 118 -12.69 -9.61 12.72
CA ARG A 118 -14.02 -10.21 12.85
C ARG A 118 -14.71 -10.35 11.50
N LEU A 119 -14.68 -9.31 10.67
CA LEU A 119 -15.31 -9.31 9.35
C LEU A 119 -14.63 -10.30 8.40
N ILE A 120 -13.29 -10.36 8.40
CA ILE A 120 -12.52 -11.34 7.61
C ILE A 120 -12.97 -12.76 7.95
N LYS A 121 -13.16 -13.06 9.24
CA LYS A 121 -13.59 -14.38 9.71
C LYS A 121 -15.05 -14.67 9.37
N GLU A 122 -15.97 -13.72 9.65
CA GLU A 122 -17.41 -13.87 9.43
C GLU A 122 -17.72 -14.03 7.94
N GLU A 123 -17.12 -13.20 7.09
CA GLU A 123 -17.30 -13.21 5.63
C GLU A 123 -16.42 -14.25 4.93
N ARG A 124 -15.59 -14.99 5.67
CA ARG A 124 -14.68 -16.02 5.16
C ARG A 124 -13.80 -15.51 4.02
N ILE A 125 -13.25 -14.30 4.21
CA ILE A 125 -12.32 -13.72 3.22
C ILE A 125 -11.07 -14.58 3.19
N ASP A 126 -10.75 -15.12 2.02
CA ASP A 126 -9.56 -15.94 1.82
C ASP A 126 -8.32 -15.05 1.73
N THR A 127 -7.64 -14.89 2.85
CA THR A 127 -6.43 -14.06 2.95
C THR A 127 -5.21 -14.69 2.27
N SER A 128 -5.27 -15.98 1.89
CA SER A 128 -4.19 -16.64 1.16
C SER A 128 -4.05 -16.16 -0.30
N LEU A 129 -5.08 -15.47 -0.82
CA LEU A 129 -5.07 -14.85 -2.15
C LEU A 129 -4.21 -13.59 -2.22
N PHE A 130 -3.82 -13.02 -1.08
CA PHE A 130 -2.96 -11.84 -1.03
C PHE A 130 -1.50 -12.23 -0.82
N TYR A 131 -0.58 -11.44 -1.37
CA TYR A 131 0.83 -11.52 -0.97
C TYR A 131 0.94 -11.22 0.52
N GLN A 132 1.61 -12.11 1.28
CA GLN A 132 1.67 -12.00 2.73
C GLN A 132 2.36 -10.70 3.20
N SER A 133 3.37 -10.22 2.47
CA SER A 133 4.02 -8.94 2.74
C SER A 133 3.06 -7.76 2.61
N ALA A 134 2.20 -7.77 1.57
CA ALA A 134 1.19 -6.74 1.37
C ALA A 134 0.07 -6.82 2.43
N LEU A 135 -0.35 -8.02 2.82
CA LEU A 135 -1.33 -8.21 3.89
C LEU A 135 -0.78 -7.71 5.23
N PHE A 136 0.49 -8.01 5.50
CA PHE A 136 1.17 -7.55 6.73
C PHE A 136 1.27 -6.02 6.82
N ALA A 137 1.42 -5.33 5.70
CA ALA A 137 1.44 -3.86 5.67
C ALA A 137 0.15 -3.21 6.21
N GLY A 138 -0.98 -3.94 6.17
CA GLY A 138 -2.26 -3.50 6.74
C GLY A 138 -2.51 -3.96 8.18
N ASN A 139 -1.46 -4.45 8.89
CA ASN A 139 -1.56 -4.99 10.24
C ASN A 139 -0.85 -4.10 11.27
N ASN A 140 -1.54 -3.78 12.35
CA ASN A 140 -0.98 -3.12 13.55
C ASN A 140 -1.54 -3.80 14.80
N GLY A 141 -1.07 -5.03 15.09
CA GLY A 141 -1.61 -5.91 16.13
C GLY A 141 -2.94 -6.58 15.77
N SER A 142 -3.67 -6.04 14.80
CA SER A 142 -4.88 -6.56 14.14
C SER A 142 -4.90 -6.10 12.68
N GLN A 143 -5.71 -6.74 11.85
CA GLN A 143 -5.87 -6.33 10.45
C GLN A 143 -6.81 -5.11 10.35
N TYR A 144 -6.30 -3.99 9.86
CA TYR A 144 -7.04 -2.74 9.67
C TYR A 144 -7.24 -2.35 8.22
N ALA A 145 -6.43 -2.89 7.31
CA ALA A 145 -6.56 -2.67 5.88
C ALA A 145 -6.28 -3.96 5.09
N LEU A 146 -6.94 -4.10 3.94
CA LEU A 146 -6.64 -5.16 2.98
C LEU A 146 -5.87 -4.56 1.80
N PRO A 147 -4.89 -5.30 1.22
CA PRO A 147 -4.13 -4.78 0.10
C PRO A 147 -5.00 -4.63 -1.14
N TYR A 148 -4.95 -3.47 -1.75
CA TYR A 148 -5.62 -3.15 -3.01
C TYR A 148 -4.67 -3.32 -4.20
N GLU A 149 -3.45 -2.81 -4.04
CA GLU A 149 -2.39 -2.91 -5.04
C GLU A 149 -1.05 -3.19 -4.38
N ILE A 150 -0.10 -3.65 -5.16
CA ILE A 150 1.28 -3.82 -4.74
C ILE A 150 2.19 -3.19 -5.79
N ASN A 151 3.17 -2.42 -5.33
CA ASN A 151 4.19 -1.82 -6.17
C ASN A 151 5.56 -2.40 -5.79
N PRO A 152 5.96 -3.52 -6.41
CA PRO A 152 7.21 -4.18 -6.05
C PRO A 152 8.42 -3.39 -6.59
N THR A 153 9.45 -3.26 -5.78
CA THR A 153 10.77 -2.88 -6.26
C THR A 153 11.38 -4.05 -7.01
N ILE A 154 11.79 -3.85 -8.25
CA ILE A 154 12.41 -4.87 -9.08
C ILE A 154 13.76 -4.38 -9.59
N MET A 155 14.72 -5.30 -9.68
CA MET A 155 15.99 -5.01 -10.30
C MET A 155 15.93 -5.31 -11.80
N CYS A 156 16.27 -4.33 -12.61
CA CYS A 156 16.36 -4.48 -14.06
C CYS A 156 17.84 -4.64 -14.47
N ILE A 157 18.10 -5.53 -15.44
CA ILE A 157 19.42 -5.78 -15.97
C ILE A 157 19.50 -5.26 -17.41
N ASN A 158 20.51 -4.43 -17.68
CA ASN A 158 20.82 -4.02 -19.06
C ASN A 158 21.57 -5.16 -19.76
N HIS A 159 20.83 -5.98 -20.50
CA HIS A 159 21.31 -7.14 -21.21
C HIS A 159 22.39 -6.77 -22.27
N ASP A 160 22.17 -5.68 -23.01
CA ASP A 160 23.08 -5.28 -24.08
C ASP A 160 24.43 -4.82 -23.53
N LEU A 161 24.39 -4.11 -22.38
CA LEU A 161 25.61 -3.68 -21.69
C LEU A 161 26.41 -4.87 -21.18
N LEU A 162 25.77 -5.85 -20.50
CA LEU A 162 26.46 -7.05 -20.04
C LEU A 162 27.07 -7.85 -21.19
N THR A 163 26.33 -7.99 -22.28
CA THR A 163 26.81 -8.68 -23.49
C THR A 163 28.01 -7.96 -24.11
N LYS A 164 27.96 -6.63 -24.22
CA LYS A 164 29.08 -5.80 -24.71
C LYS A 164 30.35 -6.01 -23.86
N GLU A 165 30.16 -6.13 -22.54
CA GLU A 165 31.25 -6.30 -21.60
C GLU A 165 31.71 -7.75 -21.46
N GLY A 166 31.08 -8.70 -22.16
CA GLY A 166 31.39 -10.13 -22.07
C GLY A 166 31.01 -10.78 -20.75
N ILE A 167 30.07 -10.19 -20.03
CA ILE A 167 29.59 -10.64 -18.74
C ILE A 167 28.33 -11.47 -18.95
N ALA A 168 28.30 -12.68 -18.37
CA ALA A 168 27.13 -13.54 -18.40
C ALA A 168 25.98 -12.91 -17.61
N ILE A 169 24.75 -13.05 -18.14
CA ILE A 169 23.56 -12.64 -17.41
C ILE A 169 23.43 -13.49 -16.15
N PRO A 170 23.29 -12.87 -14.96
CA PRO A 170 23.17 -13.61 -13.72
C PRO A 170 21.90 -14.48 -13.71
N SER A 171 21.99 -15.62 -13.10
CA SER A 171 20.85 -16.50 -12.86
C SER A 171 19.92 -15.95 -11.78
N SER A 172 18.71 -16.51 -11.68
CA SER A 172 17.70 -16.05 -10.70
C SER A 172 18.10 -16.17 -9.23
N ASN A 173 19.18 -16.91 -8.94
CA ASN A 173 19.71 -17.12 -7.59
C ASN A 173 21.03 -16.39 -7.33
N TRP A 174 21.31 -15.33 -8.09
CA TRP A 174 22.48 -14.50 -7.85
C TRP A 174 22.46 -13.83 -6.47
N THR A 175 23.64 -13.57 -5.95
CA THR A 175 23.83 -13.02 -4.61
C THR A 175 24.14 -11.53 -4.66
N ILE A 176 24.14 -10.89 -3.51
CA ILE A 176 24.58 -9.49 -3.37
C ILE A 176 26.08 -9.32 -3.72
N ASP A 177 26.90 -10.36 -3.51
CA ASP A 177 28.29 -10.36 -3.94
C ASP A 177 28.41 -10.46 -5.46
N ASP A 178 27.56 -11.25 -6.13
CA ASP A 178 27.50 -11.29 -7.60
C ASP A 178 27.10 -9.92 -8.14
N PHE A 179 26.13 -9.25 -7.51
CA PHE A 179 25.73 -7.89 -7.86
C PHE A 179 26.90 -6.92 -7.77
N TYR A 180 27.66 -6.94 -6.66
CA TYR A 180 28.85 -6.12 -6.50
C TYR A 180 29.91 -6.41 -7.56
N ASN A 181 30.20 -7.68 -7.83
CA ASN A 181 31.23 -8.10 -8.78
C ASN A 181 30.87 -7.66 -10.22
N ILE A 182 29.62 -7.83 -10.62
CA ILE A 182 29.12 -7.37 -11.93
C ILE A 182 29.20 -5.84 -12.00
N SER A 183 28.72 -5.16 -10.96
CA SER A 183 28.75 -3.70 -10.90
C SER A 183 30.19 -3.15 -11.00
N ASN A 184 31.14 -3.79 -10.32
CA ASN A 184 32.56 -3.42 -10.40
C ASN A 184 33.17 -3.64 -11.78
N GLN A 185 32.82 -4.74 -12.47
CA GLN A 185 33.31 -5.03 -13.82
C GLN A 185 32.75 -4.06 -14.86
N VAL A 186 31.50 -3.62 -14.69
CA VAL A 186 30.80 -2.72 -15.61
C VAL A 186 31.21 -1.28 -15.41
N THR A 187 31.48 -0.85 -14.15
CA THR A 187 31.82 0.54 -13.84
C THR A 187 33.22 0.88 -14.35
N LYS A 188 33.31 1.81 -15.28
CA LYS A 188 34.60 2.25 -15.86
C LYS A 188 34.52 3.62 -16.54
N ASP A 189 35.72 4.17 -16.75
CA ASP A 189 36.00 5.26 -17.68
C ASP A 189 36.24 4.64 -19.06
N THR A 190 35.31 4.84 -20.00
CA THR A 190 35.38 4.19 -21.34
C THR A 190 36.21 5.01 -22.33
N ASN A 191 36.44 6.30 -22.07
CA ASN A 191 37.16 7.21 -22.95
C ASN A 191 38.58 7.57 -22.43
N ASN A 192 38.96 7.11 -21.22
CA ASN A 192 40.22 7.35 -20.53
C ASN A 192 40.51 8.85 -20.23
N ASP A 193 39.48 9.61 -19.89
CA ASP A 193 39.62 11.01 -19.46
C ASP A 193 39.78 11.19 -17.93
N GLY A 194 39.72 10.09 -17.17
CA GLY A 194 39.82 10.06 -15.71
C GLY A 194 38.48 10.19 -15.01
N VAL A 195 37.38 10.23 -15.74
CA VAL A 195 36.02 10.32 -15.20
C VAL A 195 35.25 9.03 -15.52
N ILE A 196 34.55 8.44 -14.53
CA ILE A 196 33.66 7.32 -14.77
C ILE A 196 32.48 7.77 -15.60
N ASP A 197 32.25 7.15 -16.77
CA ASP A 197 31.18 7.43 -17.72
C ASP A 197 30.29 6.19 -18.03
N GLN A 198 30.65 5.03 -17.49
CA GLN A 198 29.82 3.81 -17.52
C GLN A 198 29.62 3.31 -16.09
N TYR A 199 28.38 3.16 -15.66
CA TYR A 199 28.01 2.81 -14.28
C TYR A 199 27.44 1.39 -14.22
N GLY A 200 27.88 0.61 -13.24
CA GLY A 200 27.46 -0.78 -13.05
C GLY A 200 26.13 -0.95 -12.33
N TYR A 201 25.64 0.09 -11.67
CA TYR A 201 24.34 0.07 -10.99
C TYR A 201 23.74 1.46 -10.90
N TYR A 202 22.43 1.51 -10.65
CA TYR A 202 21.64 2.72 -10.43
C TYR A 202 20.54 2.48 -9.40
N GLY A 203 20.22 3.47 -8.59
CA GLY A 203 19.04 3.47 -7.72
C GLY A 203 19.08 2.46 -6.56
N PHE A 204 20.26 1.97 -6.15
CA PHE A 204 20.40 1.06 -5.01
C PHE A 204 20.76 1.85 -3.75
N ASP A 205 19.87 1.85 -2.77
CA ASP A 205 20.00 2.67 -1.58
C ASP A 205 20.12 1.89 -0.26
N TRP A 206 19.94 2.56 0.86
CA TRP A 206 20.06 1.96 2.19
C TRP A 206 18.89 1.00 2.51
N GLN A 207 17.70 1.23 1.96
CA GLN A 207 16.55 0.35 2.13
C GLN A 207 16.77 -0.95 1.36
N ASP A 208 17.23 -0.83 0.11
CA ASP A 208 17.52 -2.00 -0.73
C ASP A 208 18.57 -2.92 -0.08
N VAL A 209 19.64 -2.35 0.48
CA VAL A 209 20.67 -3.19 1.13
C VAL A 209 20.14 -3.87 2.38
N LEU A 210 19.32 -3.21 3.19
CA LEU A 210 18.70 -3.82 4.36
C LEU A 210 17.77 -4.97 3.96
N ASP A 211 16.97 -4.79 2.93
CA ASP A 211 16.08 -5.81 2.38
C ASP A 211 16.87 -7.01 1.83
N CYS A 212 17.97 -6.77 1.11
CA CYS A 212 18.86 -7.84 0.64
C CYS A 212 19.50 -8.66 1.78
N TYR A 213 19.75 -8.03 2.93
CA TYR A 213 20.24 -8.72 4.14
C TYR A 213 19.10 -9.31 4.99
N GLY A 214 17.84 -9.12 4.61
CA GLY A 214 16.66 -9.57 5.37
C GLY A 214 16.51 -8.88 6.73
N LEU A 215 16.95 -7.63 6.83
CA LEU A 215 17.02 -6.88 8.07
C LEU A 215 15.83 -5.95 8.23
N GLN A 216 15.13 -6.09 9.35
CA GLN A 216 14.12 -5.14 9.81
C GLN A 216 14.74 -4.25 10.89
N VAL A 217 14.92 -2.97 10.55
CA VAL A 217 15.51 -1.97 11.46
C VAL A 217 14.51 -1.53 12.53
N PHE A 218 13.25 -1.41 12.14
CA PHE A 218 12.16 -1.09 13.05
C PHE A 218 11.29 -2.33 13.24
N LYS A 219 11.18 -2.78 14.48
CA LYS A 219 10.33 -3.91 14.86
C LYS A 219 9.64 -3.59 16.17
N GLU A 220 8.30 -3.62 16.17
CA GLU A 220 7.50 -3.16 17.30
C GLU A 220 7.90 -1.71 17.67
N ASP A 221 8.13 -1.41 18.94
CA ASP A 221 8.55 -0.08 19.42
C ASP A 221 10.08 0.09 19.50
N ASN A 222 10.85 -0.81 18.87
CA ASN A 222 12.30 -0.82 18.96
C ASN A 222 12.98 -0.52 17.64
N CYS A 223 14.07 0.27 17.73
CA CYS A 223 14.99 0.52 16.62
C CYS A 223 16.25 -0.34 16.80
N HIS A 224 16.66 -1.04 15.75
CA HIS A 224 17.77 -2.01 15.74
C HIS A 224 18.94 -1.58 14.84
N LEU A 225 19.15 -0.26 14.70
CA LEU A 225 20.28 0.27 13.89
C LEU A 225 21.66 -0.06 14.46
N ASP A 226 21.75 -0.39 15.75
CA ASP A 226 22.97 -0.73 16.45
C ASP A 226 23.48 -2.16 16.20
N LYS A 227 22.68 -2.99 15.54
CA LYS A 227 23.04 -4.38 15.25
C LYS A 227 24.24 -4.48 14.32
N LYS A 228 25.07 -5.49 14.55
CA LYS A 228 26.26 -5.78 13.75
C LYS A 228 25.92 -6.01 12.27
N GLU A 229 24.86 -6.74 12.00
CA GLU A 229 24.37 -7.06 10.65
C GLU A 229 23.95 -5.81 9.87
N VAL A 230 23.34 -4.83 10.57
CA VAL A 230 22.98 -3.54 9.96
C VAL A 230 24.26 -2.77 9.58
N LYS A 231 25.26 -2.77 10.46
CA LYS A 231 26.56 -2.16 10.15
C LYS A 231 27.23 -2.83 8.94
N GLU A 232 27.18 -4.14 8.82
CA GLU A 232 27.71 -4.89 7.68
C GLU A 232 26.99 -4.51 6.38
N ALA A 233 25.66 -4.39 6.40
CA ALA A 233 24.88 -3.93 5.27
C ALA A 233 25.29 -2.51 4.81
N PHE A 234 25.45 -1.58 5.75
CA PHE A 234 25.91 -0.23 5.41
C PHE A 234 27.36 -0.18 4.92
N LEU A 235 28.24 -1.05 5.41
CA LEU A 235 29.60 -1.17 4.89
C LEU A 235 29.59 -1.68 3.44
N TYR A 236 28.70 -2.64 3.13
CA TYR A 236 28.50 -3.09 1.77
C TYR A 236 28.03 -1.94 0.86
N LEU A 237 27.03 -1.18 1.27
CA LEU A 237 26.54 -0.02 0.51
C LEU A 237 27.66 1.01 0.27
N THR A 238 28.49 1.28 1.29
CA THR A 238 29.64 2.19 1.17
C THR A 238 30.65 1.68 0.14
N LYS A 239 30.92 0.37 0.16
CA LYS A 239 31.81 -0.29 -0.80
C LYS A 239 31.23 -0.21 -2.23
N LEU A 240 29.93 -0.42 -2.39
CA LEU A 240 29.25 -0.31 -3.68
C LEU A 240 29.30 1.12 -4.23
N LYS A 241 29.01 2.11 -3.39
CA LYS A 241 29.07 3.54 -3.77
C LYS A 241 30.48 3.99 -4.16
N ALA A 242 31.51 3.41 -3.58
CA ALA A 242 32.91 3.71 -3.93
C ALA A 242 33.27 3.34 -5.38
N LEU A 243 32.54 2.42 -6.03
CA LEU A 243 32.79 2.04 -7.43
C LEU A 243 32.62 3.22 -8.38
N SER A 244 31.67 4.10 -8.13
CA SER A 244 31.38 5.28 -8.95
C SER A 244 31.94 6.59 -8.38
N ASN A 245 32.97 6.50 -7.51
CA ASN A 245 33.53 7.66 -6.79
C ASN A 245 32.44 8.47 -6.03
N GLY A 246 31.39 7.82 -5.57
CA GLY A 246 30.25 8.44 -4.88
C GLY A 246 29.28 9.18 -5.79
N TYR A 247 29.46 9.14 -7.11
CA TYR A 247 28.53 9.72 -8.06
C TYR A 247 27.25 8.89 -8.08
N GLN A 248 26.14 9.49 -7.70
CA GLN A 248 24.80 8.94 -7.90
C GLN A 248 24.14 9.73 -9.02
N VAL A 249 23.79 9.04 -10.09
CA VAL A 249 22.86 9.57 -11.07
C VAL A 249 21.50 9.57 -10.39
N SER A 250 21.03 10.75 -9.97
CA SER A 250 19.70 10.96 -9.40
C SER A 250 18.65 11.12 -10.50
#